data_53b03de36ee35e570771dd275d5c8a89
#
_entry.id   53b03de36ee35e570771dd275d5c8a89
#
_cell.length_a   1.000
_cell.length_b   1.000
_cell.length_c   1.000
_cell.angle_alpha   90.00
_cell.angle_beta   90.00
_cell.angle_gamma   90.00
#
_symmetry.space_group_name_H-M   'P 1'
#
loop_
_entity.id
_entity.type
_entity.pdbx_description
1 polymer ?
#
loop_
_entity_poly.entity_id
_entity_poly.type
_entity_poly.pdbx_seq_one_letter_code
_entity_poly.pdbx_strand_id
1 'polypeptide(L)'
;MRAIGRQLNEEADRRDAASRKDPSASTVRRGRLLGRADANAELVLYAEAWSRKIQLNMTFDMVREAAKQPHADPLVTVAVRSDGSVESVAFVRSSGVPAIDEAIRRIVHSQANYQAFSPALLREYDVVEIRRTWHFDMAVRLY
;
A
#
# COMPACT_ATOMS: atom_id res chain seq x y z
N MET A 1 -17.94 -23.86 1.24
CA MET A 1 -17.45 -23.45 1.26
C MET A 1 -17.45 -22.75 0.79
N ARG A 2 -17.31 -22.09 0.54
CA ARG A 2 -17.23 -21.30 0.19
C ARG A 2 -16.34 -21.00 -0.19
N ALA A 3 -15.96 -20.79 -0.61
CA ALA A 3 -15.20 -20.49 -0.95
C ALA A 3 -14.62 -19.98 -1.06
N ILE A 4 -14.49 -19.62 -1.10
CA ILE A 4 -13.82 -19.06 -1.17
C ILE A 4 -13.57 -18.79 -2.12
N GLY A 5 -13.83 -18.82 -2.64
CA GLY A 5 -13.65 -18.54 -3.69
C GLY A 5 -13.63 -17.40 -4.29
N ARG A 6 -13.44 -16.62 -4.34
CA ARG A 6 -13.53 -15.55 -4.86
C ARG A 6 -12.25 -15.04 -4.74
N GLN A 7 -11.50 -14.56 -5.19
CA GLN A 7 -10.36 -14.33 -5.09
C GLN A 7 -9.75 -13.31 -5.21
N LEU A 8 -9.57 -12.45 -5.60
CA LEU A 8 -8.87 -11.58 -5.35
C LEU A 8 -9.49 -10.66 -4.76
N ASN A 9 -10.03 -10.21 -5.34
CA ASN A 9 -10.97 -9.52 -4.79
C ASN A 9 -11.64 -10.52 -4.16
N GLU A 10 -11.66 -11.53 -4.77
CA GLU A 10 -12.05 -12.60 -4.26
C GLU A 10 -11.14 -12.98 -3.30
N GLU A 11 -9.92 -12.70 -3.37
CA GLU A 11 -8.98 -12.93 -2.37
C GLU A 11 -9.30 -11.99 -1.24
N ALA A 12 -9.63 -10.76 -1.53
CA ALA A 12 -10.05 -9.81 -0.52
C ALA A 12 -11.36 -10.24 0.10
N ASP A 13 -12.29 -10.69 -0.74
CA ASP A 13 -13.57 -11.14 -0.26
C ASP A 13 -13.42 -12.38 0.59
N ARG A 14 -12.50 -13.24 0.23
CA ARG A 14 -12.27 -14.44 0.99
C ARG A 14 -11.66 -14.11 2.31
N ARG A 15 -10.80 -13.11 2.32
CA ARG A 15 -10.18 -12.67 3.54
C ARG A 15 -11.20 -12.03 4.45
N ASP A 16 -12.16 -11.31 3.89
CA ASP A 16 -13.21 -10.71 4.66
C ASP A 16 -14.11 -11.79 5.24
N ALA A 17 -14.39 -12.83 4.47
CA ALA A 17 -15.20 -13.93 4.96
C ALA A 17 -14.49 -14.65 6.09
N ALA A 18 -13.18 -14.84 5.97
CA ALA A 18 -12.40 -15.48 7.03
C ALA A 18 -12.38 -14.60 8.27
N SER A 19 -12.30 -13.29 8.09
CA SER A 19 -12.31 -12.36 9.22
C SER A 19 -13.63 -12.42 9.95
N ARG A 20 -14.71 -12.59 9.24
CA ARG A 20 -16.02 -12.66 9.87
C ARG A 20 -16.17 -13.93 10.69
N LYS A 21 -15.44 -14.97 10.31
CA LYS A 21 -15.54 -16.22 11.05
C LYS A 21 -14.60 -16.20 12.26
N ASP A 22 -13.57 -15.37 12.23
CA ASP A 22 -12.61 -15.29 13.30
C ASP A 22 -12.88 -14.00 14.09
N PRO A 23 -13.43 -14.10 15.29
CA PRO A 23 -13.75 -12.93 16.06
C PRO A 23 -12.58 -11.98 16.28
N SER A 24 -11.37 -12.49 16.46
CA SER A 24 -10.24 -11.62 16.70
C SER A 24 -9.86 -10.88 15.40
N ALA A 25 -9.98 -11.55 14.27
CA ALA A 25 -9.68 -10.91 13.01
C ALA A 25 -10.75 -9.89 12.64
N SER A 26 -12.00 -10.15 13.05
CA SER A 26 -13.10 -9.25 12.70
C SER A 26 -13.04 -7.97 13.50
N THR A 27 -12.16 -7.89 14.53
CA THR A 27 -12.02 -6.66 15.29
C THR A 27 -10.92 -5.77 14.76
N VAL A 28 -10.21 -6.16 13.70
CA VAL A 28 -9.15 -5.35 13.12
C VAL A 28 -9.77 -4.09 12.51
N ARG A 29 -9.27 -2.94 12.93
CA ARG A 29 -9.79 -1.66 12.47
C ARG A 29 -8.90 -1.17 11.33
N ARG A 30 -9.49 -0.96 10.18
CA ARG A 30 -8.75 -0.57 8.98
C ARG A 30 -9.13 0.82 8.53
N GLY A 31 -8.12 1.68 8.35
CA GLY A 31 -8.31 2.97 7.73
C GLY A 31 -7.85 2.87 6.28
N ARG A 32 -8.59 3.51 5.36
CA ARG A 32 -8.26 3.48 3.95
C ARG A 32 -8.14 4.87 3.40
N LEU A 33 -6.95 5.20 2.91
CA LEU A 33 -6.73 6.46 2.22
C LEU A 33 -6.59 6.13 0.75
N LEU A 34 -7.68 6.29 0.00
CA LEU A 34 -7.72 5.92 -1.40
C LEU A 34 -7.40 7.08 -2.34
N GLY A 35 -7.09 8.24 -1.78
CA GLY A 35 -6.67 9.43 -2.51
C GLY A 35 -5.74 10.21 -1.62
N ARG A 36 -5.61 11.50 -1.87
CA ARG A 36 -4.67 12.31 -1.11
C ARG A 36 -5.34 13.05 0.05
N ALA A 37 -6.64 13.00 0.14
CA ALA A 37 -7.38 13.73 1.16
C ALA A 37 -8.35 12.82 1.89
N ASP A 38 -8.54 13.11 3.15
CA ASP A 38 -9.48 12.38 3.99
C ASP A 38 -9.81 13.29 5.16
N ALA A 39 -10.96 13.05 5.79
CA ALA A 39 -11.36 13.85 6.94
C ALA A 39 -10.44 13.61 8.14
N ASN A 40 -9.79 12.44 8.20
CA ASN A 40 -8.88 12.13 9.29
C ASN A 40 -7.48 12.68 8.99
N ALA A 41 -7.15 13.80 9.63
CA ALA A 41 -5.86 14.47 9.38
C ALA A 41 -4.68 13.59 9.75
N GLU A 42 -4.79 12.75 10.77
CA GLU A 42 -3.70 11.88 11.18
C GLU A 42 -3.42 10.82 10.11
N LEU A 43 -4.47 10.33 9.47
CA LEU A 43 -4.33 9.37 8.39
C LEU A 43 -3.60 10.01 7.21
N VAL A 44 -4.00 11.23 6.86
CA VAL A 44 -3.36 11.96 5.76
C VAL A 44 -1.89 12.21 6.07
N LEU A 45 -1.59 12.64 7.29
CA LEU A 45 -0.20 12.94 7.68
C LEU A 45 0.65 11.68 7.63
N TYR A 46 0.11 10.56 8.09
CA TYR A 46 0.86 9.31 8.07
C TYR A 46 1.17 8.91 6.63
N ALA A 47 0.17 9.00 5.76
CA ALA A 47 0.36 8.62 4.36
C ALA A 47 1.36 9.53 3.65
N GLU A 48 1.35 10.83 3.98
CA GLU A 48 2.31 11.74 3.38
C GLU A 48 3.74 11.44 3.83
N ALA A 49 3.92 11.12 5.11
CA ALA A 49 5.23 10.78 5.63
C ALA A 49 5.73 9.47 5.01
N TRP A 50 4.82 8.50 4.88
CA TRP A 50 5.14 7.21 4.25
C TRP A 50 5.57 7.42 2.80
N SER A 51 4.79 8.20 2.05
CA SER A 51 5.09 8.48 0.64
C SER A 51 6.43 9.17 0.48
N ARG A 52 6.72 10.12 1.39
CA ARG A 52 7.98 10.84 1.32
C ARG A 52 9.17 9.92 1.57
N LYS A 53 9.03 8.99 2.49
CA LYS A 53 10.10 8.06 2.76
C LYS A 53 10.43 7.23 1.52
N ILE A 54 9.38 6.78 0.82
CA ILE A 54 9.57 6.02 -0.42
C ILE A 54 10.27 6.89 -1.47
N GLN A 55 9.76 8.10 -1.69
CA GLN A 55 10.30 8.98 -2.72
C GLN A 55 11.76 9.36 -2.46
N LEU A 56 12.15 9.45 -1.20
CA LEU A 56 13.52 9.80 -0.86
C LEU A 56 14.48 8.62 -1.01
N ASN A 57 13.97 7.41 -0.98
CA ASN A 57 14.81 6.22 -0.99
C ASN A 57 14.75 5.40 -2.27
N MET A 58 13.77 5.64 -3.13
CA MET A 58 13.69 4.98 -4.42
C MET A 58 14.09 5.97 -5.51
N THR A 59 15.20 5.70 -6.18
CA THR A 59 15.66 6.60 -7.24
C THR A 59 15.16 6.09 -8.58
N PHE A 60 15.08 7.00 -9.54
CA PHE A 60 14.67 6.63 -10.89
C PHE A 60 15.61 5.57 -11.49
N ASP A 61 16.88 5.58 -11.08
CA ASP A 61 17.84 4.60 -11.59
C ASP A 61 17.38 3.17 -11.37
N MET A 62 16.62 2.92 -10.31
CA MET A 62 16.14 1.57 -10.02
C MET A 62 15.21 1.02 -11.08
N VAL A 63 14.56 1.90 -11.83
CA VAL A 63 13.60 1.48 -12.86
C VAL A 63 13.95 2.05 -14.24
N ARG A 64 15.08 2.73 -14.37
CA ARG A 64 15.43 3.45 -15.60
C ARG A 64 15.28 2.62 -16.86
N GLU A 65 15.86 1.42 -16.88
CA GLU A 65 15.80 0.61 -18.07
C GLU A 65 14.38 0.07 -18.33
N ALA A 66 13.73 -0.37 -17.26
CA ALA A 66 12.39 -0.90 -17.40
C ALA A 66 11.40 0.18 -17.82
N ALA A 67 11.62 1.42 -17.37
CA ALA A 67 10.73 2.53 -17.68
C ALA A 67 10.83 2.96 -19.14
N LYS A 68 11.83 2.50 -19.88
CA LYS A 68 11.94 2.80 -21.29
C LYS A 68 10.90 2.02 -22.09
N GLN A 69 10.39 0.92 -21.52
CA GLN A 69 9.35 0.14 -22.16
C GLN A 69 8.03 0.86 -21.99
N PRO A 70 7.09 0.68 -22.93
CA PRO A 70 5.75 1.24 -22.73
C PRO A 70 5.17 0.72 -21.44
N HIS A 71 4.68 1.61 -20.58
CA HIS A 71 4.14 1.23 -19.30
C HIS A 71 3.08 2.23 -18.86
N ALA A 72 2.22 1.78 -17.94
CA ALA A 72 1.25 2.65 -17.31
C ALA A 72 1.79 3.03 -15.94
N ASP A 73 1.25 4.10 -15.37
CA ASP A 73 1.56 4.44 -13.99
C ASP A 73 0.79 3.47 -13.11
N PRO A 74 1.45 2.63 -12.34
CA PRO A 74 0.74 1.64 -11.55
C PRO A 74 0.03 2.29 -10.38
N LEU A 75 -1.11 1.71 -10.02
CA LEU A 75 -1.90 2.16 -8.86
C LEU A 75 -1.75 1.07 -7.81
N VAL A 76 -1.16 1.40 -6.68
CA VAL A 76 -0.75 0.43 -5.68
C VAL A 76 -1.32 0.78 -4.33
N THR A 77 -1.83 -0.20 -3.61
CA THR A 77 -2.28 -0.03 -2.23
C THR A 77 -1.34 -0.80 -1.32
N VAL A 78 -0.77 -0.10 -0.37
CA VAL A 78 0.12 -0.71 0.63
C VAL A 78 -0.58 -0.67 1.97
N ALA A 79 -0.70 -1.81 2.63
CA ALA A 79 -1.29 -1.89 3.94
C ALA A 79 -0.18 -1.95 4.99
N VAL A 80 -0.22 -1.02 5.93
CA VAL A 80 0.80 -0.89 6.96
C VAL A 80 0.15 -1.08 8.32
N ARG A 81 0.74 -1.93 9.14
CA ARG A 81 0.25 -2.19 10.50
C ARG A 81 0.69 -1.10 11.44
N SER A 82 0.05 -1.03 12.60
CA SER A 82 0.31 0.03 13.58
C SER A 82 1.76 0.08 14.07
N ASP A 83 2.49 -1.01 13.97
CA ASP A 83 3.90 -1.03 14.35
C ASP A 83 4.83 -0.66 13.19
N GLY A 84 4.28 -0.30 12.06
CA GLY A 84 5.07 0.08 10.89
C GLY A 84 5.43 -1.06 9.96
N SER A 85 5.04 -2.29 10.29
CA SER A 85 5.33 -3.42 9.40
C SER A 85 4.35 -3.43 8.24
N VAL A 86 4.75 -4.02 7.12
CA VAL A 86 3.92 -4.08 5.93
C VAL A 86 3.07 -5.34 5.95
N GLU A 87 1.76 -5.17 5.83
CA GLU A 87 0.88 -6.31 5.75
C GLU A 87 0.79 -6.83 4.31
N SER A 88 0.66 -5.93 3.34
CA SER A 88 0.51 -6.34 1.95
C SER A 88 0.82 -5.20 0.99
N VAL A 89 1.14 -5.58 -0.25
CA VAL A 89 1.30 -4.66 -1.36
C VAL A 89 0.41 -5.20 -2.47
N ALA A 90 -0.62 -4.46 -2.83
CA ALA A 90 -1.58 -4.90 -3.82
C ALA A 90 -1.62 -3.93 -4.99
N PHE A 91 -1.50 -4.45 -6.21
CA PHE A 91 -1.57 -3.64 -7.40
C PHE A 91 -3.02 -3.57 -7.87
N VAL A 92 -3.62 -2.39 -7.76
CA VAL A 92 -4.94 -2.14 -8.33
C VAL A 92 -4.79 -2.09 -9.84
N ARG A 93 -3.67 -1.51 -10.30
CA ARG A 93 -3.35 -1.48 -11.71
C ARG A 93 -1.84 -1.66 -11.85
N SER A 94 -1.42 -2.66 -12.60
CA SER A 94 -0.01 -2.93 -12.84
C SER A 94 0.56 -1.91 -13.82
N SER A 95 1.87 -1.70 -13.78
CA SER A 95 2.54 -0.90 -14.79
C SER A 95 2.55 -1.61 -16.14
N GLY A 96 2.31 -2.92 -16.14
CA GLY A 96 2.44 -3.73 -17.35
C GLY A 96 3.87 -4.21 -17.59
N VAL A 97 4.81 -3.79 -16.75
CA VAL A 97 6.21 -4.18 -16.86
C VAL A 97 6.62 -4.84 -15.55
N PRO A 98 6.82 -6.17 -15.55
CA PRO A 98 7.13 -6.89 -14.29
C PRO A 98 8.30 -6.32 -13.52
N ALA A 99 9.32 -5.80 -14.20
CA ALA A 99 10.48 -5.25 -13.52
C ALA A 99 10.13 -4.00 -12.71
N ILE A 100 9.21 -3.19 -13.22
CA ILE A 100 8.76 -2.00 -12.49
C ILE A 100 7.97 -2.42 -11.28
N ASP A 101 7.01 -3.33 -11.46
CA ASP A 101 6.16 -3.77 -10.36
C ASP A 101 7.00 -4.43 -9.26
N GLU A 102 7.99 -5.22 -9.66
CA GLU A 102 8.84 -5.89 -8.70
C GLU A 102 9.72 -4.88 -7.94
N ALA A 103 10.20 -3.85 -8.62
CA ALA A 103 11.00 -2.81 -7.96
C ALA A 103 10.17 -2.11 -6.90
N ILE A 104 8.88 -1.88 -7.19
CA ILE A 104 7.97 -1.25 -6.22
C ILE A 104 7.82 -2.14 -4.99
N ARG A 105 7.57 -3.44 -5.19
CA ARG A 105 7.45 -4.36 -4.06
C ARG A 105 8.71 -4.37 -3.23
N ARG A 106 9.85 -4.41 -3.91
CA ARG A 106 11.13 -4.49 -3.22
C ARG A 106 11.40 -3.25 -2.38
N ILE A 107 11.14 -2.07 -2.92
CA ILE A 107 11.42 -0.85 -2.17
C ILE A 107 10.47 -0.73 -0.98
N VAL A 108 9.19 -1.07 -1.16
CA VAL A 108 8.22 -0.97 -0.07
C VAL A 108 8.66 -1.86 1.09
N HIS A 109 9.04 -3.10 0.81
CA HIS A 109 9.46 -4.02 1.86
C HIS A 109 10.80 -3.63 2.47
N SER A 110 11.72 -3.11 1.66
CA SER A 110 13.06 -2.78 2.15
C SER A 110 13.05 -1.56 3.08
N GLN A 111 12.06 -0.70 2.95
CA GLN A 111 11.97 0.50 3.79
C GLN A 111 11.17 0.27 5.07
N ALA A 112 10.59 -0.93 5.24
CA ALA A 112 9.92 -1.26 6.48
C ALA A 112 11.02 -1.50 7.56
N ASN A 113 10.77 -1.29 8.86
CA ASN A 113 9.45 -0.88 9.31
C ASN A 113 9.31 0.62 9.20
N TYR A 114 8.11 1.03 8.88
CA TYR A 114 7.80 2.44 8.80
C TYR A 114 7.54 2.98 10.20
N GLN A 115 7.25 4.26 10.29
CA GLN A 115 6.97 4.87 11.57
C GLN A 115 5.74 4.22 12.21
N ALA A 116 5.80 3.96 13.50
CA ALA A 116 4.65 3.45 14.22
C ALA A 116 3.56 4.52 14.22
N PHE A 117 2.30 4.10 14.34
CA PHE A 117 1.19 5.04 14.34
C PHE A 117 1.27 5.96 15.55
N SER A 118 0.88 7.23 15.37
CA SER A 118 0.76 8.16 16.48
C SER A 118 -0.34 7.65 17.42
N PRO A 119 -0.35 8.11 18.68
CA PRO A 119 -1.44 7.72 19.59
C PRO A 119 -2.82 8.04 19.02
N ALA A 120 -2.94 9.17 18.33
CA ALA A 120 -4.23 9.56 17.75
C ALA A 120 -4.66 8.58 16.66
N LEU A 121 -3.74 8.18 15.81
CA LEU A 121 -4.06 7.25 14.72
C LEU A 121 -4.32 5.85 15.29
N LEU A 122 -3.53 5.46 16.30
CA LEU A 122 -3.68 4.15 16.91
C LEU A 122 -5.04 3.98 17.60
N ARG A 123 -5.62 5.06 18.08
CA ARG A 123 -6.94 4.99 18.70
C ARG A 123 -8.01 4.59 17.69
N GLU A 124 -7.79 4.82 16.41
CA GLU A 124 -8.79 4.53 15.40
C GLU A 124 -8.51 3.31 14.53
N TYR A 125 -7.24 3.04 14.26
CA TYR A 125 -6.92 1.99 13.30
C TYR A 125 -5.78 1.09 13.77
N ASP A 126 -5.87 -0.17 13.35
CA ASP A 126 -4.81 -1.16 13.56
C ASP A 126 -3.99 -1.32 12.29
N VAL A 127 -4.61 -1.04 11.14
CA VAL A 127 -3.97 -1.13 9.82
C VAL A 127 -4.44 0.05 8.99
N VAL A 128 -3.53 0.62 8.23
CA VAL A 128 -3.87 1.71 7.32
C VAL A 128 -3.50 1.27 5.90
N GLU A 129 -4.43 1.46 4.97
CA GLU A 129 -4.20 1.15 3.56
C GLU A 129 -3.98 2.46 2.82
N ILE A 130 -2.81 2.60 2.19
CA ILE A 130 -2.42 3.81 1.49
C ILE A 130 -2.37 3.50 0.00
N ARG A 131 -3.20 4.17 -0.79
CA ARG A 131 -3.24 3.97 -2.23
C ARG A 131 -2.59 5.15 -2.93
N ARG A 132 -1.62 4.87 -3.79
CA ARG A 132 -0.92 5.91 -4.54
C ARG A 132 -0.69 5.46 -5.97
N THR A 133 -0.69 6.44 -6.88
CA THR A 133 -0.27 6.23 -8.26
C THR A 133 1.21 6.54 -8.32
N TRP A 134 2.01 5.63 -8.87
CA TRP A 134 3.47 5.80 -8.94
C TRP A 134 3.82 6.27 -10.35
N HIS A 135 4.52 7.38 -10.42
CA HIS A 135 4.90 7.98 -11.70
C HIS A 135 6.42 8.06 -11.80
N PHE A 136 6.96 7.70 -12.94
CA PHE A 136 8.40 7.65 -13.16
C PHE A 136 8.82 8.58 -14.30
N ASP A 137 9.43 9.73 -13.96
CA ASP A 137 9.91 10.66 -14.96
C ASP A 137 11.15 11.31 -14.38
N MET A 138 12.29 10.87 -14.47
CA MET A 138 13.52 11.42 -13.90
C MET A 138 13.50 11.37 -12.37
N ALA A 139 12.38 11.03 -11.79
CA ALA A 139 12.21 10.88 -10.35
C ALA A 139 11.06 9.93 -10.11
N VAL A 140 10.96 9.42 -8.90
CA VAL A 140 9.84 8.57 -8.51
C VAL A 140 8.88 9.44 -7.72
N ARG A 141 7.64 9.55 -8.19
CA ARG A 141 6.63 10.37 -7.53
C ARG A 141 5.41 9.55 -7.20
N LEU A 142 4.89 9.74 -5.99
CA LEU A 142 3.70 9.04 -5.51
C LEU A 142 2.57 10.08 -5.40
N TYR A 143 1.50 9.83 -6.13
CA TYR A 143 0.34 10.71 -6.13
C TYR A 143 -0.88 10.06 -5.52
#